data_5133c9ff84a507cf3342ab7882faec17
#
_entry.id   5133c9ff84a507cf3342ab7882faec17
#
_cell.length_a   1.000
_cell.length_b   1.000
_cell.length_c   1.000
_cell.angle_alpha   90.00
_cell.angle_beta   90.00
_cell.angle_gamma   90.00
#
_symmetry.space_group_name_H-M   'P 1'
#
loop_
_entity.id
_entity.type
_entity.pdbx_description
1 polymer ?
#
loop_
_entity_poly.entity_id
_entity_poly.type
_entity_poly.pdbx_seq_one_letter_code
_entity_poly.pdbx_strand_id
1 'polypeptide(L)'
;MATIGIISDTHGTLDPRALDALAGCDVIIHAGDIGSPAILDELGLVAPVIAVLGNCDYPEYGPEVGDWARPVIDGVSFLIAHKPESVQLKGFGCFPLAPGEAYPQVCIHGHTHIPQVRRGGWASPAELVLCPGSATRPLGGSVRSVGRIVVEDGRVKSAQVLDLDGNVICE
;
A
#
# COMPACT_ATOMS: atom_id res chain seq x y z
N MET A 1 1.14 12.16 -14.72
CA MET A 1 2.13 11.53 -13.81
C MET A 1 1.68 11.75 -12.39
N ALA A 2 1.60 10.68 -11.58
CA ALA A 2 1.26 10.77 -10.16
C ALA A 2 2.26 9.97 -9.31
N THR A 3 2.63 10.53 -8.17
CA THR A 3 3.48 9.89 -7.16
C THR A 3 2.62 9.40 -6.01
N ILE A 4 2.68 8.11 -5.72
CA ILE A 4 1.85 7.44 -4.72
C ILE A 4 2.76 7.02 -3.56
N GLY A 5 2.48 7.53 -2.37
CA GLY A 5 3.10 7.06 -1.14
C GLY A 5 2.33 5.87 -0.58
N ILE A 6 3.02 4.90 -0.02
CA ILE A 6 2.39 3.69 0.55
C ILE A 6 2.94 3.48 1.95
N ILE A 7 2.04 3.34 2.91
CA ILE A 7 2.37 3.08 4.31
C ILE A 7 1.47 1.97 4.85
N SER A 8 1.92 1.25 5.83
CA SER A 8 1.16 0.16 6.45
C SER A 8 1.63 -0.11 7.88
N ASP A 9 0.76 -0.79 8.64
CA ASP A 9 1.11 -1.35 9.95
C ASP A 9 1.69 -0.29 10.91
N THR A 10 1.00 0.85 11.00
CA THR A 10 1.34 1.95 11.89
C THR A 10 0.95 1.70 13.34
N HIS A 11 -0.08 0.85 13.58
CA HIS A 11 -0.51 0.43 14.91
C HIS A 11 -0.69 1.61 15.90
N GLY A 12 -1.27 2.71 15.43
CA GLY A 12 -1.57 3.88 16.25
C GLY A 12 -0.41 4.82 16.53
N THR A 13 0.76 4.58 15.93
CA THR A 13 1.96 5.41 16.08
C THR A 13 2.53 5.78 14.71
N LEU A 14 2.84 7.05 14.52
CA LEU A 14 3.43 7.56 13.29
C LEU A 14 4.76 8.26 13.59
N ASP A 15 5.85 7.73 13.06
CA ASP A 15 7.16 8.37 13.11
C ASP A 15 7.12 9.62 12.21
N PRO A 16 7.48 10.83 12.70
CA PRO A 16 7.52 12.03 11.88
C PRO A 16 8.34 11.89 10.60
N ARG A 17 9.39 11.07 10.62
CA ARG A 17 10.19 10.80 9.42
C ARG A 17 9.41 10.05 8.33
N ALA A 18 8.36 9.31 8.71
CA ALA A 18 7.47 8.69 7.72
C ALA A 18 6.68 9.75 6.94
N LEU A 19 6.24 10.82 7.60
CA LEU A 19 5.61 11.97 6.94
C LEU A 19 6.57 12.67 5.99
N ASP A 20 7.82 12.86 6.41
CA ASP A 20 8.86 13.45 5.56
C ASP A 20 9.14 12.58 4.33
N ALA A 21 9.22 11.26 4.52
CA ALA A 21 9.43 10.30 3.42
C ALA A 21 8.25 10.25 2.42
N LEU A 22 7.05 10.61 2.87
CA LEU A 22 5.82 10.68 2.06
C LEU A 22 5.58 12.09 1.48
N ALA A 23 6.39 13.07 1.84
CA ALA A 23 6.24 14.42 1.33
C ALA A 23 6.34 14.47 -0.20
N GLY A 24 5.48 15.29 -0.82
CA GLY A 24 5.42 15.43 -2.28
C GLY A 24 4.71 14.30 -3.03
N CYS A 25 4.08 13.36 -2.32
CA CYS A 25 3.17 12.40 -2.94
C CYS A 25 1.82 13.08 -3.28
N ASP A 26 1.23 12.67 -4.39
CA ASP A 26 -0.09 13.17 -4.83
C ASP A 26 -1.23 12.46 -4.10
N VAL A 27 -0.99 11.23 -3.65
CA VAL A 27 -1.91 10.42 -2.87
C VAL A 27 -1.14 9.46 -1.97
N ILE A 28 -1.69 9.13 -0.80
CA ILE A 28 -1.14 8.17 0.13
C ILE A 28 -2.10 6.98 0.24
N ILE A 29 -1.56 5.77 0.18
CA ILE A 29 -2.27 4.51 0.41
C ILE A 29 -1.83 3.97 1.76
N HIS A 30 -2.80 3.70 2.66
CA HIS A 30 -2.56 2.97 3.91
C HIS A 30 -3.11 1.55 3.80
N ALA A 31 -2.23 0.57 3.83
CA ALA A 31 -2.58 -0.84 3.61
C ALA A 31 -3.00 -1.60 4.89
N GLY A 32 -3.59 -0.89 5.87
CA GLY A 32 -4.22 -1.49 7.05
C GLY A 32 -3.34 -1.58 8.30
N ASP A 33 -3.97 -2.04 9.40
CA ASP A 33 -3.42 -1.99 10.77
C ASP A 33 -3.01 -0.55 11.15
N ILE A 34 -3.99 0.33 10.98
CA ILE A 34 -3.89 1.78 11.19
C ILE A 34 -3.71 2.08 12.67
N GLY A 35 -4.62 1.57 13.50
CA GLY A 35 -4.57 1.60 14.95
C GLY A 35 -5.20 2.84 15.60
N SER A 36 -5.39 3.93 14.86
CA SER A 36 -6.07 5.14 15.35
C SER A 36 -6.51 6.03 14.17
N PRO A 37 -7.71 6.65 14.22
CA PRO A 37 -8.14 7.64 13.22
C PRO A 37 -7.19 8.83 13.07
N ALA A 38 -6.49 9.22 14.12
CA ALA A 38 -5.51 10.31 14.10
C ALA A 38 -4.38 10.07 13.09
N ILE A 39 -4.03 8.81 12.81
CA ILE A 39 -3.03 8.45 11.79
C ILE A 39 -3.49 8.93 10.41
N LEU A 40 -4.76 8.68 10.05
CA LEU A 40 -5.30 9.12 8.76
C LEU A 40 -5.40 10.64 8.67
N ASP A 41 -5.72 11.32 9.79
CA ASP A 41 -5.76 12.77 9.86
C ASP A 41 -4.37 13.38 9.62
N GLU A 42 -3.34 12.83 10.26
CA GLU A 42 -1.95 13.28 10.07
C GLU A 42 -1.45 13.04 8.63
N LEU A 43 -1.70 11.87 8.07
CA LEU A 43 -1.37 11.57 6.66
C LEU A 43 -2.14 12.49 5.71
N GLY A 44 -3.39 12.80 6.03
CA GLY A 44 -4.24 13.71 5.26
C GLY A 44 -3.73 15.15 5.17
N LEU A 45 -2.84 15.57 6.06
CA LEU A 45 -2.15 16.86 5.98
C LEU A 45 -1.06 16.86 4.90
N VAL A 46 -0.57 15.69 4.50
CA VAL A 46 0.45 15.55 3.45
C VAL A 46 -0.20 15.40 2.07
N ALA A 47 -1.16 14.49 1.94
CA ALA A 47 -1.87 14.22 0.69
C ALA A 47 -3.21 13.49 0.98
N PRO A 48 -4.16 13.44 0.02
CA PRO A 48 -5.36 12.62 0.14
C PRO A 48 -5.00 11.16 0.44
N VAL A 49 -5.76 10.52 1.35
CA VAL A 49 -5.48 9.16 1.83
C VAL A 49 -6.55 8.18 1.34
N ILE A 50 -6.11 7.05 0.79
CA ILE A 50 -6.92 5.86 0.52
C ILE A 50 -6.48 4.81 1.53
N ALA A 51 -7.38 4.30 2.37
CA ALA A 51 -7.04 3.35 3.41
C ALA A 51 -7.92 2.11 3.37
N VAL A 52 -7.39 1.00 3.86
CA VAL A 52 -8.14 -0.24 4.10
C VAL A 52 -7.98 -0.67 5.55
N LEU A 53 -8.91 -1.48 6.05
CA LEU A 53 -8.85 -2.06 7.38
C LEU A 53 -7.85 -3.21 7.42
N GLY A 54 -7.03 -3.25 8.47
CA GLY A 54 -6.23 -4.40 8.83
C GLY A 54 -6.94 -5.32 9.84
N ASN A 55 -6.31 -6.42 10.19
CA ASN A 55 -6.89 -7.38 11.13
C ASN A 55 -6.94 -6.86 12.58
N CYS A 56 -6.19 -5.83 12.90
CA CYS A 56 -6.21 -5.14 14.20
C CYS A 56 -7.12 -3.91 14.23
N ASP A 57 -7.75 -3.56 13.12
CA ASP A 57 -8.61 -2.39 13.01
C ASP A 57 -10.09 -2.71 13.27
N TYR A 58 -10.81 -1.70 13.78
CA TYR A 58 -12.27 -1.69 13.88
C TYR A 58 -12.84 -0.68 12.87
N PRO A 59 -14.13 -0.77 12.47
CA PRO A 59 -14.72 0.12 11.46
C PRO A 59 -15.05 1.52 12.03
N GLU A 60 -14.04 2.22 12.51
CA GLU A 60 -14.12 3.56 13.13
C GLU A 60 -13.51 4.67 12.26
N TYR A 61 -13.03 4.33 11.05
CA TYR A 61 -12.27 5.23 10.18
C TYR A 61 -13.12 5.91 9.10
N GLY A 62 -14.43 5.73 9.14
CA GLY A 62 -15.34 6.24 8.12
C GLY A 62 -15.84 5.16 7.16
N PRO A 63 -16.97 5.40 6.45
CA PRO A 63 -17.60 4.40 5.59
C PRO A 63 -16.81 4.07 4.33
N GLU A 64 -15.88 4.93 3.93
CA GLU A 64 -14.99 4.73 2.78
C GLU A 64 -13.84 3.76 3.06
N VAL A 65 -13.53 3.47 4.33
CA VAL A 65 -12.46 2.55 4.73
C VAL A 65 -13.04 1.17 4.98
N GLY A 66 -12.81 0.26 4.05
CA GLY A 66 -13.28 -1.12 4.09
C GLY A 66 -12.12 -2.12 4.06
N ASP A 67 -12.45 -3.39 3.83
CA ASP A 67 -11.45 -4.47 3.82
C ASP A 67 -10.54 -4.44 2.58
N TRP A 68 -10.96 -3.76 1.53
CA TRP A 68 -10.22 -3.58 0.30
C TRP A 68 -10.60 -2.29 -0.41
N ALA A 69 -9.73 -1.82 -1.29
CA ALA A 69 -9.97 -0.68 -2.17
C ALA A 69 -9.44 -0.96 -3.58
N ARG A 70 -10.10 -0.39 -4.59
CA ARG A 70 -9.76 -0.58 -6.01
C ARG A 70 -9.70 0.74 -6.75
N PRO A 71 -8.81 1.66 -6.38
CA PRO A 71 -8.67 2.92 -7.08
C PRO A 71 -8.04 2.74 -8.46
N VAL A 72 -8.32 3.69 -9.35
CA VAL A 72 -7.58 3.92 -10.59
C VAL A 72 -6.87 5.26 -10.43
N ILE A 73 -5.56 5.28 -10.55
CA ILE A 73 -4.73 6.47 -10.39
C ILE A 73 -3.91 6.64 -11.66
N ASP A 74 -4.09 7.76 -12.34
CA ASP A 74 -3.44 8.09 -13.63
C ASP A 74 -3.47 6.91 -14.63
N GLY A 75 -4.66 6.27 -14.72
CA GLY A 75 -4.93 5.15 -15.62
C GLY A 75 -4.40 3.78 -15.17
N VAL A 76 -3.71 3.68 -14.05
CA VAL A 76 -3.26 2.41 -13.46
C VAL A 76 -4.30 1.91 -12.46
N SER A 77 -4.70 0.65 -12.58
CA SER A 77 -5.66 -0.01 -11.68
C SER A 77 -4.96 -0.70 -10.51
N PHE A 78 -5.48 -0.47 -9.31
CA PHE A 78 -4.94 -1.03 -8.07
C PHE A 78 -5.94 -1.97 -7.41
N LEU A 79 -5.42 -2.94 -6.65
CA LEU A 79 -6.13 -3.67 -5.61
C LEU A 79 -5.32 -3.53 -4.32
N ILE A 80 -5.96 -3.03 -3.28
CA ILE A 80 -5.36 -2.82 -1.97
C ILE A 80 -6.15 -3.64 -0.96
N ALA A 81 -5.47 -4.48 -0.18
CA ALA A 81 -6.03 -5.16 0.98
C ALA A 81 -4.90 -5.43 1.98
N HIS A 82 -5.24 -5.65 3.24
CA HIS A 82 -4.21 -5.73 4.28
C HIS A 82 -3.36 -7.00 4.18
N LYS A 83 -3.99 -8.17 3.97
CA LYS A 83 -3.26 -9.45 3.95
C LYS A 83 -2.80 -9.82 2.55
N PRO A 84 -1.63 -10.46 2.40
CA PRO A 84 -1.13 -10.88 1.08
C PRO A 84 -2.07 -11.83 0.34
N GLU A 85 -2.75 -12.74 1.03
CA GLU A 85 -3.74 -13.65 0.43
C GLU A 85 -4.98 -12.91 -0.09
N SER A 86 -5.30 -11.75 0.46
CA SER A 86 -6.46 -10.94 0.05
C SER A 86 -6.24 -10.18 -1.26
N VAL A 87 -5.00 -10.07 -1.72
CA VAL A 87 -4.65 -9.51 -3.03
C VAL A 87 -4.22 -10.57 -4.03
N GLN A 88 -4.34 -11.84 -3.68
CA GLN A 88 -4.09 -12.95 -4.59
C GLN A 88 -5.18 -12.99 -5.68
N LEU A 89 -4.79 -13.07 -6.94
CA LEU A 89 -5.70 -12.95 -8.08
C LEU A 89 -6.03 -14.29 -8.75
N LYS A 90 -5.32 -15.36 -8.42
CA LYS A 90 -5.53 -16.71 -8.94
C LYS A 90 -5.40 -17.74 -7.83
N GLY A 91 -6.07 -18.86 -8.02
CA GLY A 91 -6.03 -19.98 -7.10
C GLY A 91 -7.19 -19.99 -6.10
N PHE A 92 -7.13 -20.89 -5.15
CA PHE A 92 -8.15 -21.04 -4.12
C PHE A 92 -8.16 -19.82 -3.19
N GLY A 93 -9.36 -19.25 -2.96
CA GLY A 93 -9.52 -18.09 -2.08
C GLY A 93 -9.02 -16.77 -2.67
N CYS A 94 -8.81 -16.69 -3.99
CA CYS A 94 -8.39 -15.46 -4.64
C CYS A 94 -9.47 -14.36 -4.55
N PHE A 95 -9.07 -13.11 -4.77
CA PHE A 95 -9.97 -11.97 -4.81
C PHE A 95 -11.07 -12.19 -5.88
N PRO A 96 -12.36 -11.98 -5.55
CA PRO A 96 -13.47 -12.32 -6.44
C PRO A 96 -13.65 -11.25 -7.53
N LEU A 97 -12.95 -11.39 -8.64
CA LEU A 97 -13.19 -10.59 -9.83
C LEU A 97 -14.41 -11.12 -10.60
N ALA A 98 -15.16 -10.22 -11.23
CA ALA A 98 -16.26 -10.59 -12.12
C ALA A 98 -15.73 -11.33 -13.36
N PRO A 99 -16.52 -12.24 -13.97
CA PRO A 99 -16.14 -12.89 -15.22
C PRO A 99 -15.82 -11.87 -16.32
N GLY A 100 -14.63 -11.98 -16.94
CA GLY A 100 -14.17 -11.06 -17.98
C GLY A 100 -13.62 -9.73 -17.48
N GLU A 101 -13.64 -9.49 -16.17
CA GLU A 101 -13.01 -8.30 -15.58
C GLU A 101 -11.50 -8.38 -15.70
N ALA A 102 -10.87 -7.25 -16.07
CA ALA A 102 -9.42 -7.16 -16.15
C ALA A 102 -8.78 -7.29 -14.76
N TYR A 103 -7.62 -7.93 -14.69
CA TYR A 103 -6.84 -7.97 -13.46
C TYR A 103 -6.33 -6.57 -13.09
N PRO A 104 -6.28 -6.22 -11.80
CA PRO A 104 -5.56 -5.03 -11.37
C PRO A 104 -4.09 -5.12 -11.76
N GLN A 105 -3.53 -3.99 -12.21
CA GLN A 105 -2.12 -3.92 -12.60
C GLN A 105 -1.21 -3.96 -11.37
N VAL A 106 -1.64 -3.35 -10.27
CA VAL A 106 -0.86 -3.24 -9.04
C VAL A 106 -1.65 -3.78 -7.87
N CYS A 107 -1.04 -4.68 -7.10
CA CYS A 107 -1.57 -5.16 -5.83
C CYS A 107 -0.71 -4.65 -4.68
N ILE A 108 -1.34 -4.12 -3.62
CA ILE A 108 -0.68 -3.61 -2.43
C ILE A 108 -1.23 -4.33 -1.20
N HIS A 109 -0.32 -4.78 -0.35
CA HIS A 109 -0.68 -5.36 0.95
C HIS A 109 0.27 -4.90 2.07
N GLY A 110 -0.09 -5.15 3.30
CA GLY A 110 0.73 -4.97 4.50
C GLY A 110 0.90 -6.29 5.25
N HIS A 111 0.61 -6.29 6.53
CA HIS A 111 0.50 -7.45 7.43
C HIS A 111 1.82 -8.15 7.75
N THR A 112 2.67 -8.42 6.79
CA THR A 112 3.93 -9.17 7.01
C THR A 112 4.99 -8.35 7.71
N HIS A 113 4.86 -7.02 7.69
CA HIS A 113 5.86 -6.04 8.15
C HIS A 113 7.23 -6.18 7.45
N ILE A 114 7.28 -6.88 6.32
CA ILE A 114 8.50 -7.14 5.56
C ILE A 114 8.40 -6.44 4.20
N PRO A 115 9.31 -5.51 3.87
CA PRO A 115 9.33 -4.83 2.59
C PRO A 115 9.47 -5.83 1.44
N GLN A 116 8.65 -5.64 0.39
CA GLN A 116 8.70 -6.50 -0.79
C GLN A 116 8.24 -5.75 -2.03
N VAL A 117 8.96 -5.93 -3.13
CA VAL A 117 8.54 -5.55 -4.48
C VAL A 117 8.67 -6.78 -5.37
N ARG A 118 7.56 -7.23 -5.97
CA ARG A 118 7.53 -8.36 -6.91
C ARG A 118 7.02 -7.87 -8.26
N ARG A 119 7.70 -8.27 -9.34
CA ARG A 119 7.40 -7.89 -10.72
C ARG A 119 7.35 -9.11 -11.64
N GLY A 120 6.77 -8.93 -12.81
CA GLY A 120 6.73 -9.96 -13.84
C GLY A 120 6.05 -11.24 -13.37
N GLY A 121 6.60 -12.42 -13.67
CA GLY A 121 6.01 -13.71 -13.31
C GLY A 121 5.75 -13.89 -11.81
N TRP A 122 6.52 -13.24 -10.95
CA TRP A 122 6.36 -13.28 -9.50
C TRP A 122 5.16 -12.46 -8.98
N ALA A 123 4.66 -11.52 -9.79
CA ALA A 123 3.48 -10.72 -9.51
C ALA A 123 2.24 -11.19 -10.28
N SER A 124 2.43 -12.05 -11.29
CA SER A 124 1.36 -12.49 -12.20
C SER A 124 0.13 -13.04 -11.48
N PRO A 125 -1.09 -12.64 -11.90
CA PRO A 125 -1.40 -11.89 -13.15
C PRO A 125 -1.31 -10.36 -13.04
N ALA A 126 -1.02 -9.79 -11.87
CA ALA A 126 -0.68 -8.38 -11.77
C ALA A 126 0.73 -8.11 -12.38
N GLU A 127 1.01 -6.85 -12.67
CA GLU A 127 2.33 -6.39 -13.12
C GLU A 127 3.28 -6.18 -11.93
N LEU A 128 2.71 -5.78 -10.80
CA LEU A 128 3.43 -5.41 -9.59
C LEU A 128 2.65 -5.85 -8.34
N VAL A 129 3.36 -6.43 -7.37
CA VAL A 129 2.88 -6.60 -6.00
C VAL A 129 3.87 -5.93 -5.05
N LEU A 130 3.39 -5.05 -4.18
CA LEU A 130 4.21 -4.29 -3.24
C LEU A 130 3.67 -4.41 -1.81
N CYS A 131 4.59 -4.68 -0.89
CA CYS A 131 4.41 -4.50 0.55
C CYS A 131 5.40 -3.43 1.02
N PRO A 132 4.95 -2.33 1.65
CA PRO A 132 5.84 -1.26 2.10
C PRO A 132 6.65 -1.64 3.36
N GLY A 133 6.40 -2.82 3.94
CA GLY A 133 6.86 -3.14 5.28
C GLY A 133 6.00 -2.45 6.34
N SER A 134 6.59 -2.14 7.49
CA SER A 134 5.93 -1.38 8.55
C SER A 134 6.70 -0.08 8.83
N ALA A 135 5.97 1.01 8.93
CA ALA A 135 6.53 2.30 9.32
C ALA A 135 6.87 2.37 10.82
N THR A 136 6.48 1.37 11.62
CA THR A 136 6.57 1.41 13.08
C THR A 136 7.21 0.16 13.67
N ARG A 137 6.82 -1.05 13.20
CA ARG A 137 7.18 -2.35 13.76
C ARG A 137 7.76 -3.28 12.68
N PRO A 138 8.96 -3.00 12.13
CA PRO A 138 9.55 -3.85 11.10
C PRO A 138 9.85 -5.26 11.64
N LEU A 139 9.72 -6.25 10.77
CA LEU A 139 10.01 -7.65 11.03
C LEU A 139 11.03 -8.21 10.03
N GLY A 140 11.50 -9.44 10.25
CA GLY A 140 12.39 -10.13 9.33
C GLY A 140 13.77 -9.46 9.17
N GLY A 141 14.22 -8.70 10.19
CA GLY A 141 15.48 -7.97 10.11
C GLY A 141 15.41 -6.70 9.24
N SER A 142 14.20 -6.31 8.79
CA SER A 142 13.99 -5.08 8.03
C SER A 142 14.02 -3.83 8.94
N VAL A 143 13.96 -2.67 8.32
CA VAL A 143 13.87 -1.36 9.01
C VAL A 143 12.50 -0.73 8.77
N ARG A 144 12.17 0.32 9.52
CA ARG A 144 10.97 1.12 9.27
C ARG A 144 10.99 1.67 7.85
N SER A 145 9.87 1.52 7.14
CA SER A 145 9.85 1.77 5.70
C SER A 145 8.50 2.23 5.20
N VAL A 146 8.53 2.85 4.02
CA VAL A 146 7.39 3.28 3.23
C VAL A 146 7.61 2.90 1.76
N GLY A 147 6.53 2.69 1.02
CA GLY A 147 6.60 2.47 -0.42
C GLY A 147 6.41 3.77 -1.21
N ARG A 148 6.95 3.79 -2.42
CA ARG A 148 6.71 4.85 -3.40
C ARG A 148 6.52 4.24 -4.78
N ILE A 149 5.41 4.58 -5.43
CA ILE A 149 5.13 4.21 -6.82
C ILE A 149 4.92 5.48 -7.62
N VAL A 150 5.52 5.55 -8.81
CA VAL A 150 5.24 6.60 -9.80
C VAL A 150 4.50 5.96 -10.97
N VAL A 151 3.36 6.55 -11.32
CA VAL A 151 2.52 6.13 -12.45
C VAL A 151 2.36 7.28 -13.45
N GLU A 152 2.24 6.94 -14.72
CA GLU A 152 2.03 7.90 -15.79
C GLU A 152 1.39 7.22 -17.00
N ASP A 153 0.31 7.82 -17.52
CA ASP A 153 -0.39 7.36 -18.71
C ASP A 153 -0.73 5.85 -18.69
N GLY A 154 -1.29 5.37 -17.59
CA GLY A 154 -1.70 3.98 -17.42
C GLY A 154 -0.56 2.99 -17.21
N ARG A 155 0.65 3.45 -16.88
CA ARG A 155 1.83 2.61 -16.69
C ARG A 155 2.54 2.90 -15.36
N VAL A 156 3.06 1.86 -14.74
CA VAL A 156 3.98 1.98 -13.61
C VAL A 156 5.37 2.34 -14.12
N LYS A 157 5.87 3.51 -13.75
CA LYS A 157 7.21 4.00 -14.12
C LYS A 157 8.28 3.51 -13.16
N SER A 158 7.98 3.57 -11.86
CA SER A 158 8.87 3.06 -10.82
C SER A 158 8.07 2.57 -9.62
N ALA A 159 8.63 1.64 -8.87
CA ALA A 159 8.11 1.20 -7.59
C ALA A 159 9.28 0.81 -6.69
N GLN A 160 9.31 1.37 -5.50
CA GLN A 160 10.40 1.21 -4.55
C GLN A 160 9.84 1.15 -3.13
N VAL A 161 10.57 0.48 -2.24
CA VAL A 161 10.41 0.65 -0.80
C VAL A 161 11.66 1.36 -0.27
N LEU A 162 11.42 2.38 0.55
CA LEU A 162 12.44 3.25 1.11
C LEU A 162 12.44 3.11 2.64
N ASP A 163 13.61 3.18 3.26
CA ASP A 163 13.68 3.46 4.70
C ASP A 163 13.22 4.90 4.99
N LEU A 164 13.08 5.25 6.27
CA LEU A 164 12.61 6.59 6.64
C LEU A 164 13.67 7.69 6.45
N ASP A 165 14.88 7.32 6.07
CA ASP A 165 15.95 8.25 5.70
C ASP A 165 16.07 8.44 4.17
N GLY A 166 15.19 7.74 3.40
CA GLY A 166 15.08 7.88 1.95
C GLY A 166 15.96 6.92 1.15
N ASN A 167 16.62 5.96 1.79
CA ASN A 167 17.41 4.97 1.08
C ASN A 167 16.53 3.86 0.52
N VAL A 168 16.78 3.44 -0.72
CA VAL A 168 16.05 2.34 -1.36
C VAL A 168 16.43 1.01 -0.70
N ILE A 169 15.40 0.29 -0.22
CA ILE A 169 15.55 -1.05 0.37
C ILE A 169 15.34 -2.13 -0.71
N CYS A 170 14.29 -1.97 -1.51
CA CYS A 170 13.99 -2.85 -2.65
C CYS A 170 13.20 -2.12 -3.74
N GLU A 171 13.29 -2.61 -4.99
CA GLU A 171 12.63 -2.05 -6.17
C GLU A 171 12.29 -3.10 -7.23
#